data_1b9d1fddd8206f265bc4b3fd45c28d86
#
_entry.id   1b9d1fddd8206f265bc4b3fd45c28d86
#
_cell.length_a   1.000
_cell.length_b   1.000
_cell.length_c   1.000
_cell.angle_alpha   90.00
_cell.angle_beta   90.00
_cell.angle_gamma   90.00
#
_symmetry.space_group_name_H-M   'P 1'
#
loop_
_entity.id
_entity.type
_entity.pdbx_description
1 polymer ?
#
loop_
_entity_poly.entity_id
_entity_poly.type
_entity_poly.pdbx_seq_one_letter_code
_entity_poly.pdbx_strand_id
1 'polypeptide(L)'
;MSVRIKAVASQLPPHSRSTEEIIPLVEAWLAGQDERFIRKVIKIFGNAGVNRRYSIMGPEDVFAKTSFEEKNDIYIRECGKLAETSLQKALDKAGWQATDIDYIITVSCTGIMIPSV
;
A
#
# COMPACT_ATOMS: atom_id res chain seq x y z
N MET A 1 4.43 11.19 34.26
CA MET A 1 4.53 11.55 32.82
C MET A 1 3.50 10.74 32.06
N SER A 2 2.56 11.35 31.34
CA SER A 2 1.55 10.61 30.58
C SER A 2 1.80 10.80 29.09
N VAL A 3 1.87 9.69 28.35
CA VAL A 3 1.93 9.69 26.87
C VAL A 3 0.49 9.69 26.35
N ARG A 4 0.21 10.51 25.34
CA ARG A 4 -1.12 10.60 24.73
C ARG A 4 -1.01 10.55 23.20
N ILE A 5 -1.89 9.78 22.56
CA ILE A 5 -2.10 9.87 21.11
C ILE A 5 -3.00 11.08 20.84
N LYS A 6 -2.48 12.05 20.10
CA LYS A 6 -3.22 13.29 19.77
C LYS A 6 -4.12 13.11 18.54
N ALA A 7 -3.63 12.47 17.52
CA ALA A 7 -4.39 12.20 16.30
C ALA A 7 -3.93 10.92 15.62
N VAL A 8 -4.80 10.38 14.79
CA VAL A 8 -4.51 9.28 13.85
C VAL A 8 -5.11 9.66 12.51
N ALA A 9 -4.35 9.46 11.44
CA ALA A 9 -4.82 9.66 10.08
C ALA A 9 -4.30 8.56 9.15
N SER A 10 -4.95 8.40 8.02
CA SER A 10 -4.57 7.48 6.97
C SER A 10 -4.80 8.09 5.60
N GLN A 11 -4.01 7.64 4.64
CA GLN A 11 -4.19 7.93 3.23
C GLN A 11 -4.13 6.62 2.45
N LEU A 12 -5.19 6.33 1.72
CA LEU A 12 -5.25 5.17 0.85
C LEU A 12 -4.72 5.53 -0.55
N PRO A 13 -4.07 4.58 -1.23
CA PRO A 13 -3.72 4.72 -2.63
C PRO A 13 -4.94 4.99 -3.53
N PRO A 14 -4.74 5.61 -4.71
CA PRO A 14 -5.84 6.11 -5.54
C PRO A 14 -6.66 5.02 -6.25
N HIS A 15 -6.05 3.87 -6.58
CA HIS A 15 -6.75 2.78 -7.25
C HIS A 15 -7.32 1.81 -6.24
N SER A 16 -8.57 1.38 -6.44
CA SER A 16 -9.18 0.35 -5.60
C SER A 16 -9.95 -0.66 -6.44
N ARG A 17 -9.92 -1.93 -6.01
CA ARG A 17 -10.67 -3.03 -6.61
C ARG A 17 -11.23 -3.94 -5.53
N SER A 18 -12.40 -4.49 -5.78
CA SER A 18 -12.92 -5.57 -4.94
C SER A 18 -12.13 -6.85 -5.14
N THR A 19 -12.22 -7.77 -4.19
CA THR A 19 -11.61 -9.10 -4.34
C THR A 19 -12.17 -9.84 -5.56
N GLU A 20 -13.46 -9.69 -5.84
CA GLU A 20 -14.14 -10.29 -6.98
C GLU A 20 -13.60 -9.77 -8.32
N GLU A 21 -13.30 -8.47 -8.41
CA GLU A 21 -12.68 -7.87 -9.60
C GLU A 21 -11.22 -8.30 -9.80
N ILE A 22 -10.50 -8.61 -8.71
CA ILE A 22 -9.08 -8.99 -8.75
C ILE A 22 -8.88 -10.46 -9.09
N ILE A 23 -9.76 -11.36 -8.64
CA ILE A 23 -9.62 -12.81 -8.83
C ILE A 23 -9.37 -13.18 -10.30
N PRO A 24 -10.15 -12.69 -11.30
CA PRO A 24 -9.88 -13.02 -12.69
C PRO A 24 -8.51 -12.54 -13.18
N LEU A 25 -7.99 -11.43 -12.67
CA LEU A 25 -6.66 -10.92 -13.01
C LEU A 25 -5.55 -11.81 -12.43
N VAL A 26 -5.75 -12.31 -11.21
CA VAL A 26 -4.82 -13.27 -10.59
C VAL A 26 -4.82 -14.59 -11.34
N GLU A 27 -5.97 -15.09 -11.75
CA GLU A 27 -6.11 -16.30 -12.57
C GLU A 27 -5.37 -16.15 -13.89
N ALA A 28 -5.56 -15.02 -14.60
CA ALA A 28 -4.87 -14.72 -15.85
C ALA A 28 -3.35 -14.60 -15.65
N TRP A 29 -2.90 -13.97 -14.56
CA TRP A 29 -1.48 -13.84 -14.22
C TRP A 29 -0.81 -15.18 -13.91
N LEU A 30 -1.56 -16.11 -13.31
CA LEU A 30 -1.11 -17.46 -12.99
C LEU A 30 -1.30 -18.45 -14.15
N ALA A 31 -1.80 -18.00 -15.30
CA ALA A 31 -2.02 -18.87 -16.44
C ALA A 31 -0.73 -19.64 -16.81
N GLY A 32 -0.86 -20.96 -16.99
CA GLY A 32 0.28 -21.85 -17.25
C GLY A 32 0.91 -22.48 -16.01
N GLN A 33 0.49 -22.09 -14.80
CA GLN A 33 0.83 -22.79 -13.58
C GLN A 33 -0.07 -24.04 -13.39
N ASP A 34 0.32 -24.89 -12.46
CA ASP A 34 -0.49 -26.07 -12.07
C ASP A 34 -1.88 -25.66 -11.57
N GLU A 35 -2.93 -26.31 -12.10
CA GLU A 35 -4.32 -25.98 -11.75
C GLU A 35 -4.62 -26.10 -10.25
N ARG A 36 -4.01 -27.05 -9.56
CA ARG A 36 -4.19 -27.21 -8.12
C ARG A 36 -3.58 -26.06 -7.34
N PHE A 37 -2.45 -25.53 -7.83
CA PHE A 37 -1.82 -24.32 -7.28
C PHE A 37 -2.72 -23.11 -7.48
N ILE A 38 -3.23 -22.89 -8.71
CA ILE A 38 -4.15 -21.78 -9.01
C ILE A 38 -5.36 -21.82 -8.08
N ARG A 39 -6.05 -22.97 -7.98
CA ARG A 39 -7.20 -23.14 -7.08
C ARG A 39 -6.88 -22.81 -5.62
N LYS A 40 -5.69 -23.16 -5.13
CA LYS A 40 -5.25 -22.81 -3.76
C LYS A 40 -5.09 -21.32 -3.58
N VAL A 41 -4.43 -20.65 -4.53
CA VAL A 41 -4.22 -19.19 -4.49
C VAL A 41 -5.57 -18.47 -4.48
N ILE A 42 -6.47 -18.80 -5.39
CA ILE A 42 -7.81 -18.20 -5.46
C ILE A 42 -8.61 -18.43 -4.17
N LYS A 43 -8.56 -19.65 -3.61
CA LYS A 43 -9.20 -19.93 -2.34
C LYS A 43 -8.65 -19.09 -1.18
N ILE A 44 -7.34 -18.87 -1.14
CA ILE A 44 -6.70 -17.99 -0.15
C ILE A 44 -7.18 -16.55 -0.33
N PHE A 45 -7.22 -16.05 -1.57
CA PHE A 45 -7.72 -14.72 -1.90
C PHE A 45 -9.17 -14.52 -1.43
N GLY A 46 -10.06 -15.48 -1.73
CA GLY A 46 -11.47 -15.42 -1.34
C GLY A 46 -11.68 -15.51 0.18
N ASN A 47 -10.86 -16.30 0.87
CA ASN A 47 -10.99 -16.54 2.31
C ASN A 47 -10.20 -15.54 3.19
N ALA A 48 -9.46 -14.62 2.58
CA ALA A 48 -8.63 -13.66 3.32
C ALA A 48 -9.42 -12.61 4.13
N GLY A 49 -10.75 -12.55 3.98
CA GLY A 49 -11.59 -11.55 4.65
C GLY A 49 -11.33 -10.10 4.18
N VAL A 50 -10.62 -9.93 3.07
CA VAL A 50 -10.30 -8.63 2.48
C VAL A 50 -11.21 -8.38 1.29
N ASN A 51 -12.21 -7.54 1.47
CA ASN A 51 -13.21 -7.27 0.42
C ASN A 51 -12.70 -6.30 -0.66
N ARG A 52 -11.79 -5.39 -0.29
CA ARG A 52 -11.26 -4.36 -1.19
C ARG A 52 -9.77 -4.16 -0.97
N ARG A 53 -9.03 -3.99 -2.05
CA ARG A 53 -7.59 -3.71 -2.04
C ARG A 53 -7.30 -2.39 -2.74
N TYR A 54 -6.28 -1.71 -2.25
CA TYR A 54 -5.83 -0.42 -2.77
C TYR A 54 -4.42 -0.55 -3.32
N SER A 55 -4.14 0.14 -4.41
CA SER A 55 -2.82 0.15 -5.05
C SER A 55 -2.49 1.53 -5.60
N ILE A 56 -1.21 1.80 -5.75
CA ILE A 56 -0.68 3.02 -6.38
C ILE A 56 -0.70 2.93 -7.91
N MET A 57 -0.89 1.75 -8.46
CA MET A 57 -0.93 1.47 -9.89
C MET A 57 -2.28 0.85 -10.28
N GLY A 58 -2.64 0.94 -11.54
CA GLY A 58 -3.76 0.19 -12.10
C GLY A 58 -3.56 -1.32 -11.98
N PRO A 59 -4.62 -2.14 -12.01
CA PRO A 59 -4.52 -3.58 -11.82
C PRO A 59 -3.66 -4.25 -12.91
N GLU A 60 -3.69 -3.73 -14.12
CA GLU A 60 -2.90 -4.23 -15.25
C GLU A 60 -1.40 -4.09 -14.98
N ASP A 61 -0.99 -2.95 -14.40
CA ASP A 61 0.40 -2.65 -14.08
C ASP A 61 0.90 -3.43 -12.86
N VAL A 62 0.02 -3.69 -11.88
CA VAL A 62 0.36 -4.47 -10.67
C VAL A 62 0.81 -5.88 -11.04
N PHE A 63 0.17 -6.50 -12.05
CA PHE A 63 0.49 -7.85 -12.51
C PHE A 63 1.51 -7.87 -13.65
N ALA A 64 1.98 -6.72 -14.13
CA ALA A 64 3.03 -6.64 -15.13
C ALA A 64 4.36 -7.20 -14.58
N LYS A 65 5.13 -7.83 -15.46
CA LYS A 65 6.50 -8.28 -15.14
C LYS A 65 7.43 -7.08 -15.18
N THR A 66 7.69 -6.49 -14.02
CA THR A 66 8.61 -5.37 -13.85
C THR A 66 9.82 -5.79 -13.01
N SER A 67 10.94 -5.11 -13.19
CA SER A 67 12.14 -5.33 -12.38
C SER A 67 11.92 -4.84 -10.94
N PHE A 68 12.80 -5.26 -10.03
CA PHE A 68 12.81 -4.72 -8.67
C PHE A 68 13.10 -3.21 -8.66
N GLU A 69 14.01 -2.77 -9.51
CA GLU A 69 14.39 -1.35 -9.65
C GLU A 69 13.17 -0.49 -10.02
N GLU A 70 12.45 -0.87 -11.09
CA GLU A 70 11.23 -0.15 -11.52
C GLU A 70 10.17 -0.09 -10.40
N LYS A 71 9.97 -1.19 -9.67
CA LYS A 71 9.03 -1.21 -8.54
C LYS A 71 9.48 -0.32 -7.40
N ASN A 72 10.79 -0.29 -7.13
CA ASN A 72 11.35 0.54 -6.07
C ASN A 72 11.30 2.03 -6.42
N ASP A 73 11.51 2.40 -7.69
CA ASP A 73 11.36 3.77 -8.16
C ASP A 73 9.91 4.27 -8.01
N ILE A 74 8.94 3.41 -8.33
CA ILE A 74 7.52 3.71 -8.09
C ILE A 74 7.27 3.88 -6.59
N TYR A 75 7.81 2.99 -5.75
CA TYR A 75 7.69 3.10 -4.30
C TYR A 75 8.24 4.44 -3.78
N ILE A 76 9.45 4.81 -4.14
CA ILE A 76 10.09 6.06 -3.71
C ILE A 76 9.22 7.26 -4.07
N ARG A 77 8.75 7.33 -5.31
CA ARG A 77 7.94 8.44 -5.81
C ARG A 77 6.56 8.54 -5.14
N GLU A 78 5.89 7.43 -4.94
CA GLU A 78 4.49 7.44 -4.48
C GLU A 78 4.37 7.36 -2.95
N CYS A 79 5.31 6.72 -2.28
CA CYS A 79 5.32 6.61 -0.83
C CYS A 79 5.41 8.00 -0.16
N GLY A 80 6.29 8.86 -0.67
CA GLY A 80 6.43 10.24 -0.17
C GLY A 80 5.12 11.02 -0.23
N LYS A 81 4.39 10.95 -1.35
CA LYS A 81 3.10 11.64 -1.53
C LYS A 81 2.03 11.14 -0.55
N LEU A 82 1.96 9.82 -0.35
CA LEU A 82 1.01 9.22 0.58
C LEU A 82 1.34 9.57 2.03
N ALA A 83 2.63 9.55 2.38
CA ALA A 83 3.11 9.91 3.70
C ALA A 83 2.84 11.38 4.01
N GLU A 84 3.21 12.30 3.11
CA GLU A 84 2.93 13.74 3.25
C GLU A 84 1.44 14.01 3.49
N THR A 85 0.57 13.45 2.64
CA THR A 85 -0.88 13.61 2.78
C THR A 85 -1.40 13.07 4.11
N SER A 86 -0.89 11.92 4.54
CA SER A 86 -1.25 11.28 5.81
C SER A 86 -0.82 12.11 7.02
N LEU A 87 0.42 12.62 6.98
CA LEU A 87 0.99 13.48 8.01
C LEU A 87 0.22 14.80 8.12
N GLN A 88 -0.05 15.46 6.99
CA GLN A 88 -0.82 16.71 6.99
C GLN A 88 -2.19 16.51 7.62
N LYS A 89 -2.91 15.45 7.25
CA LYS A 89 -4.21 15.13 7.86
C LYS A 89 -4.11 14.88 9.38
N ALA A 90 -3.01 14.29 9.84
CA ALA A 90 -2.81 14.05 11.27
C ALA A 90 -2.51 15.35 12.02
N LEU A 91 -1.68 16.22 11.45
CA LEU A 91 -1.37 17.55 11.99
C LEU A 91 -2.62 18.41 12.08
N ASP A 92 -3.42 18.47 11.01
CA ASP A 92 -4.67 19.23 10.98
C ASP A 92 -5.63 18.76 12.09
N LYS A 93 -5.79 17.44 12.25
CA LYS A 93 -6.63 16.86 13.33
C LYS A 93 -6.08 17.14 14.73
N ALA A 94 -4.76 17.22 14.89
CA ALA A 94 -4.13 17.52 16.16
C ALA A 94 -4.17 19.03 16.50
N GLY A 95 -4.40 19.88 15.50
CA GLY A 95 -4.25 21.33 15.60
C GLY A 95 -2.78 21.75 15.73
N TRP A 96 -1.87 21.01 15.10
CA TRP A 96 -0.42 21.22 15.18
C TRP A 96 0.15 21.64 13.83
N GLN A 97 1.30 22.31 13.89
CA GLN A 97 2.11 22.64 12.73
C GLN A 97 3.28 21.63 12.60
N ALA A 98 3.87 21.53 11.43
CA ALA A 98 5.04 20.65 11.21
C ALA A 98 6.22 21.03 12.14
N THR A 99 6.34 22.29 12.50
CA THR A 99 7.35 22.81 13.43
C THR A 99 7.17 22.37 14.88
N ASP A 100 6.01 21.82 15.24
CA ASP A 100 5.72 21.28 16.57
C ASP A 100 6.19 19.84 16.73
N ILE A 101 6.76 19.23 15.67
CA ILE A 101 7.21 17.85 15.66
C ILE A 101 8.72 17.79 15.92
N ASP A 102 9.09 17.15 17.01
CA ASP A 102 10.50 16.92 17.38
C ASP A 102 11.08 15.64 16.76
N TYR A 103 10.22 14.63 16.51
CA TYR A 103 10.65 13.31 16.10
C TYR A 103 9.67 12.67 15.11
N ILE A 104 10.24 12.00 14.07
CA ILE A 104 9.49 11.18 13.11
C ILE A 104 10.06 9.76 13.16
N ILE A 105 9.19 8.77 13.26
CA ILE A 105 9.54 7.36 13.13
C ILE A 105 8.81 6.80 11.92
N THR A 106 9.56 6.32 10.94
CA THR A 106 9.02 5.68 9.74
C THR A 106 9.24 4.17 9.80
N VAL A 107 8.23 3.42 9.36
CA VAL A 107 8.29 1.96 9.24
C VAL A 107 7.78 1.56 7.88
N SER A 108 8.57 0.83 7.12
CA SER A 108 8.20 0.28 5.82
C SER A 108 8.73 -1.14 5.65
N CYS A 109 7.96 -1.98 4.98
CA CYS A 109 8.35 -3.35 4.60
C CYS A 109 8.28 -3.59 3.08
N THR A 110 8.02 -2.54 2.29
CA THR A 110 7.67 -2.69 0.87
C THR A 110 8.78 -2.30 -0.09
N GLY A 111 9.56 -1.28 0.21
CA GLY A 111 10.61 -0.77 -0.66
C GLY A 111 11.81 -0.28 0.13
N ILE A 112 12.86 0.12 -0.59
CA ILE A 112 14.09 0.65 -0.02
C ILE A 112 14.24 2.10 -0.44
N MET A 113 14.40 3.00 0.54
CA MET A 113 14.67 4.41 0.31
C MET A 113 15.63 4.96 1.37
N ILE A 114 16.67 5.67 0.92
CA ILE A 114 17.64 6.32 1.80
C ILE A 114 17.83 7.76 1.31
N PRO A 115 17.52 8.77 2.14
CA PRO A 115 16.89 8.65 3.47
C PRO A 115 15.49 8.06 3.40
N SER A 116 14.99 7.50 4.49
CA SER A 116 13.60 7.01 4.57
C SER A 116 12.60 8.16 4.38
N VAL A 117 11.36 7.82 4.08
CA VAL A 117 10.24 8.78 3.88
C VAL A 117 10.19 9.78 5.00
#